data_762ef186e17f7582fbb498c5604ebb2b
#
_entry.id   762ef186e17f7582fbb498c5604ebb2b
#
_cell.length_a   1.000
_cell.length_b   1.000
_cell.length_c   1.000
_cell.angle_alpha   90.00
_cell.angle_beta   90.00
_cell.angle_gamma   90.00
#
_symmetry.space_group_name_H-M   'P 1'
#
loop_
_entity.id
_entity.type
_entity.pdbx_description
1 polymer ?
#
loop_
_entity_poly.entity_id
_entity_poly.type
_entity_poly.pdbx_seq_one_letter_code
_entity_poly.pdbx_strand_id
1 'polypeptide(L)'
;MQHSGNRRVVAACARCCGFIHSVPLQLEVIFGESRFAPLLAALGDLPQRWQVSAGEGPASVVRCAQGCGEIYCSEACRDAHFQQSHNLLCVGPLSEDHPLLRFKYHALEHADTLLLAAQVFAFLINRAKAAGGGPEVTRNLMQELLCFCHAPFREACRPPPGRAKDAEFYAHTDGLVNQAAALLRAALEPHAPVEVGALFQAGSAFFSEVLGMFEYNNIDLEVASPMGQLLLQRAKALSLSDGQALAELQQMEGLLREKEWVMRCVWGEETTGIYGDEVDEDSSQPQEMDTMMQAMEQGNDEQVVTAAMAHARAEVAQMSLEQLLQGVWPSMHGTGLFSSVARMNHSCAPNVKVTFPGNSSRLTTTSVLNISPGDELCICYVSQEADVQTRRRRLLEYGFTCCCSRCLAEDSTALRKAQKRLK
;
A
#
# COMPACT_ATOMS: atom_id res chain seq x y z
N MET A 1 -0.64 -6.66 4.05
CA MET A 1 0.35 -6.99 2.99
C MET A 1 0.91 -5.68 2.44
N GLN A 2 2.19 -5.59 2.19
CA GLN A 2 2.80 -4.46 1.48
C GLN A 2 2.34 -4.48 0.01
N HIS A 3 2.01 -3.31 -0.54
CA HIS A 3 1.65 -3.17 -1.96
C HIS A 3 2.81 -3.53 -2.90
N SER A 4 2.51 -4.13 -4.04
CA SER A 4 3.52 -4.61 -5.00
C SER A 4 4.39 -3.48 -5.54
N GLY A 5 3.80 -2.33 -5.87
CA GLY A 5 4.52 -1.13 -6.30
C GLY A 5 5.46 -0.59 -5.20
N ASN A 6 5.00 -0.56 -3.95
CA ASN A 6 5.80 -0.09 -2.81
C ASN A 6 7.01 -1.00 -2.51
N ARG A 7 6.93 -2.30 -2.80
CA ARG A 7 8.06 -3.26 -2.65
C ARG A 7 9.28 -2.91 -3.52
N ARG A 8 9.09 -2.14 -4.57
CA ARG A 8 10.17 -1.69 -5.47
C ARG A 8 11.02 -0.58 -4.88
N VAL A 9 10.53 0.09 -3.84
CA VAL A 9 11.18 1.26 -3.24
C VAL A 9 11.36 1.15 -1.72
N VAL A 10 10.73 0.16 -1.07
CA VAL A 10 10.81 -0.05 0.37
C VAL A 10 11.10 -1.51 0.70
N ALA A 11 12.21 -1.76 1.38
CA ALA A 11 12.53 -3.07 1.95
C ALA A 11 11.81 -3.24 3.29
N ALA A 12 10.70 -3.97 3.29
CA ALA A 12 9.92 -4.28 4.49
C ALA A 12 9.79 -5.79 4.70
N CYS A 13 9.56 -6.18 5.95
CA CYS A 13 9.33 -7.57 6.33
C CYS A 13 8.01 -8.09 5.73
N ALA A 14 8.07 -9.19 4.99
CA ALA A 14 6.90 -9.79 4.33
C ALA A 14 5.78 -10.18 5.31
N ARG A 15 6.08 -10.37 6.60
CA ARG A 15 5.09 -10.72 7.62
C ARG A 15 4.54 -9.52 8.38
N CYS A 16 5.43 -8.74 9.01
CA CYS A 16 5.00 -7.68 9.92
C CYS A 16 4.97 -6.28 9.26
N CYS A 17 5.33 -6.19 7.99
CA CYS A 17 5.40 -4.96 7.21
C CYS A 17 6.32 -3.88 7.81
N GLY A 18 7.11 -4.22 8.83
CA GLY A 18 8.10 -3.30 9.40
C GLY A 18 9.31 -3.13 8.49
N PHE A 19 9.91 -1.95 8.49
CA PHE A 19 11.15 -1.70 7.77
C PHE A 19 12.25 -2.64 8.21
N ILE A 20 13.05 -3.11 7.28
CA ILE A 20 14.27 -3.84 7.57
C ILE A 20 15.37 -2.83 7.80
N HIS A 21 15.95 -2.83 9.00
CA HIS A 21 16.95 -1.85 9.47
C HIS A 21 18.35 -2.11 8.88
N SER A 22 18.43 -2.28 7.56
CA SER A 22 19.70 -2.41 6.84
C SER A 22 19.82 -1.27 5.83
N VAL A 23 20.68 -0.28 6.14
CA VAL A 23 20.93 0.84 5.21
C VAL A 23 21.38 0.32 3.84
N PRO A 24 22.33 -0.63 3.73
CA PRO A 24 22.70 -1.17 2.43
C PRO A 24 21.53 -1.77 1.66
N LEU A 25 20.65 -2.55 2.30
CA LEU A 25 19.48 -3.13 1.65
C LEU A 25 18.48 -2.06 1.19
N GLN A 26 18.22 -1.05 1.99
CA GLN A 26 17.33 0.06 1.59
C GLN A 26 17.90 0.79 0.36
N LEU A 27 19.20 1.05 0.33
CA LEU A 27 19.87 1.66 -0.80
C LEU A 27 19.83 0.75 -2.05
N GLU A 28 20.06 -0.56 -1.88
CA GLU A 28 19.94 -1.55 -2.97
C GLU A 28 18.55 -1.54 -3.60
N VAL A 29 17.51 -1.53 -2.78
CA VAL A 29 16.11 -1.51 -3.24
C VAL A 29 15.79 -0.19 -3.95
N ILE A 30 16.24 0.94 -3.40
CA ILE A 30 15.96 2.26 -3.96
C ILE A 30 16.71 2.50 -5.27
N PHE A 31 17.98 2.14 -5.34
CA PHE A 31 18.85 2.49 -6.49
C PHE A 31 19.02 1.34 -7.50
N GLY A 32 18.69 0.10 -7.11
CA GLY A 32 18.92 -1.10 -7.91
C GLY A 32 20.37 -1.59 -7.88
N GLU A 33 20.55 -2.85 -8.20
CA GLU A 33 21.87 -3.55 -8.10
C GLU A 33 22.97 -2.89 -8.93
N SER A 34 22.67 -2.44 -10.16
CA SER A 34 23.67 -1.87 -11.07
C SER A 34 24.27 -0.54 -10.61
N ARG A 35 23.54 0.23 -9.80
CA ARG A 35 23.97 1.53 -9.26
C ARG A 35 24.39 1.47 -7.81
N PHE A 36 24.03 0.39 -7.11
CA PHE A 36 24.26 0.23 -5.70
C PHE A 36 25.73 0.09 -5.32
N ALA A 37 26.51 -0.74 -6.02
CA ALA A 37 27.92 -0.93 -5.71
C ALA A 37 28.79 0.34 -5.87
N PRO A 38 28.66 1.13 -6.96
CA PRO A 38 29.34 2.42 -7.07
C PRO A 38 28.88 3.40 -6.00
N LEU A 39 27.60 3.39 -5.64
CA LEU A 39 27.03 4.27 -4.61
C LEU A 39 27.61 3.95 -3.23
N LEU A 40 27.67 2.69 -2.85
CA LEU A 40 28.29 2.27 -1.60
C LEU A 40 29.77 2.67 -1.53
N ALA A 41 30.49 2.50 -2.65
CA ALA A 41 31.90 2.93 -2.72
C ALA A 41 32.06 4.45 -2.56
N ALA A 42 31.14 5.23 -3.15
CA ALA A 42 31.13 6.68 -3.03
C ALA A 42 30.74 7.17 -1.63
N LEU A 43 29.87 6.44 -0.93
CA LEU A 43 29.45 6.74 0.44
C LEU A 43 30.48 6.28 1.49
N GLY A 44 31.48 5.47 1.11
CA GLY A 44 32.53 4.97 2.00
C GLY A 44 31.96 4.23 3.22
N ASP A 45 32.36 4.67 4.43
CA ASP A 45 31.88 4.11 5.70
C ASP A 45 30.59 4.78 6.23
N LEU A 46 30.01 5.72 5.45
CA LEU A 46 28.79 6.45 5.82
C LEU A 46 27.62 5.52 6.15
N PRO A 47 27.32 4.48 5.34
CA PRO A 47 26.23 3.56 5.66
C PRO A 47 26.44 2.83 6.99
N GLN A 48 27.67 2.50 7.37
CA GLN A 48 27.99 1.85 8.63
C GLN A 48 27.89 2.83 9.80
N ARG A 49 28.38 4.06 9.64
CA ARG A 49 28.26 5.12 10.65
C ARG A 49 26.80 5.58 10.83
N TRP A 50 26.00 5.45 9.80
CA TRP A 50 24.58 5.80 9.78
C TRP A 50 23.67 4.60 10.04
N GLN A 51 24.24 3.43 10.27
CA GLN A 51 23.47 2.33 10.83
C GLN A 51 22.83 2.79 12.12
N VAL A 52 21.55 2.92 12.05
CA VAL A 52 20.77 3.39 13.16
C VAL A 52 20.70 2.25 14.15
N SER A 53 21.16 2.52 15.33
CA SER A 53 20.67 1.88 16.54
C SER A 53 19.24 2.38 16.79
N ALA A 54 18.35 2.16 15.83
CA ALA A 54 16.93 2.40 15.99
C ALA A 54 16.36 1.15 16.62
N GLY A 55 16.42 1.06 17.94
CA GLY A 55 15.80 0.02 18.74
C GLY A 55 16.26 -1.39 18.34
N GLU A 56 16.60 -2.21 19.27
CA GLU A 56 16.99 -3.61 19.23
C GLU A 56 16.36 -4.44 18.08
N GLY A 57 16.80 -4.24 16.85
CA GLY A 57 16.42 -5.01 15.68
C GLY A 57 17.66 -5.61 15.00
N PRO A 58 17.64 -6.87 14.59
CA PRO A 58 18.80 -7.50 13.98
C PRO A 58 19.20 -6.80 12.68
N ALA A 59 20.47 -6.45 12.56
CA ALA A 59 21.07 -5.94 11.33
C ALA A 59 21.10 -6.98 10.18
N SER A 60 20.56 -8.18 10.40
CA SER A 60 20.57 -9.28 9.45
C SER A 60 19.22 -9.44 8.77
N VAL A 61 19.23 -9.34 7.45
CA VAL A 61 18.10 -9.70 6.59
C VAL A 61 17.94 -11.20 6.55
N VAL A 62 16.80 -11.70 6.98
CA VAL A 62 16.47 -13.12 6.83
C VAL A 62 15.71 -13.30 5.51
N ARG A 63 16.21 -14.11 4.61
CA ARG A 63 15.58 -14.42 3.33
C ARG A 63 14.75 -15.70 3.42
N CYS A 64 13.77 -15.85 2.53
CA CYS A 64 13.05 -17.11 2.37
C CYS A 64 14.04 -18.23 2.00
N ALA A 65 14.00 -19.34 2.73
CA ALA A 65 14.90 -20.48 2.51
C ALA A 65 14.70 -21.15 1.14
N GLN A 66 13.55 -20.93 0.49
CA GLN A 66 13.24 -21.47 -0.83
C GLN A 66 13.58 -20.51 -1.99
N GLY A 67 14.20 -19.37 -1.71
CA GLY A 67 14.72 -18.47 -2.74
C GLY A 67 13.67 -17.67 -3.52
N CYS A 68 12.43 -17.50 -3.00
CA CYS A 68 11.37 -16.77 -3.69
C CYS A 68 11.52 -15.23 -3.66
N GLY A 69 12.57 -14.71 -3.01
CA GLY A 69 12.81 -13.27 -2.89
C GLY A 69 12.17 -12.60 -1.65
N GLU A 70 11.27 -13.27 -0.92
CA GLU A 70 10.70 -12.69 0.29
C GLU A 70 11.76 -12.48 1.38
N ILE A 71 11.67 -11.32 2.06
CA ILE A 71 12.60 -10.89 3.11
C ILE A 71 11.86 -10.65 4.43
N TYR A 72 12.57 -10.88 5.53
CA TYR A 72 12.01 -10.81 6.89
C TYR A 72 12.98 -10.11 7.84
N CYS A 73 12.42 -9.44 8.84
CA CYS A 73 13.19 -8.80 9.90
C CYS A 73 13.79 -9.80 10.92
N SER A 74 13.31 -11.03 10.96
CA SER A 74 13.76 -12.08 11.87
C SER A 74 13.37 -13.48 11.39
N GLU A 75 14.04 -14.51 11.90
CA GLU A 75 13.65 -15.90 11.69
C GLU A 75 12.24 -16.18 12.22
N ALA A 76 11.88 -15.60 13.37
CA ALA A 76 10.54 -15.75 13.92
C ALA A 76 9.45 -15.21 12.98
N CYS A 77 9.71 -14.09 12.28
CA CYS A 77 8.80 -13.57 11.26
C CYS A 77 8.73 -14.48 10.04
N ARG A 78 9.86 -15.00 9.57
CA ARG A 78 9.92 -15.98 8.47
C ARG A 78 9.11 -17.23 8.79
N ASP A 79 9.38 -17.84 9.93
CA ASP A 79 8.78 -19.11 10.32
C ASP A 79 7.28 -18.98 10.60
N ALA A 80 6.87 -17.90 11.25
CA ALA A 80 5.46 -17.62 11.46
C ALA A 80 4.71 -17.33 10.15
N HIS A 81 5.31 -16.60 9.19
CA HIS A 81 4.71 -16.38 7.86
C HIS A 81 4.63 -17.70 7.07
N PHE A 82 5.67 -18.52 7.14
CA PHE A 82 5.69 -19.83 6.51
C PHE A 82 4.54 -20.70 7.03
N GLN A 83 4.36 -20.80 8.33
CA GLN A 83 3.28 -21.59 8.93
C GLN A 83 1.89 -21.00 8.63
N GLN A 84 1.77 -19.69 8.55
CA GLN A 84 0.50 -19.02 8.33
C GLN A 84 -0.03 -19.21 6.90
N SER A 85 0.80 -18.97 5.89
CA SER A 85 0.37 -18.99 4.49
C SER A 85 1.50 -19.22 3.47
N HIS A 86 2.73 -18.79 3.77
CA HIS A 86 3.79 -18.72 2.78
C HIS A 86 4.26 -20.11 2.29
N ASN A 87 4.15 -21.15 3.11
CA ASN A 87 4.42 -22.54 2.70
C ASN A 87 3.61 -22.98 1.46
N LEU A 88 2.39 -22.45 1.31
CA LEU A 88 1.52 -22.72 0.16
C LEU A 88 1.67 -21.67 -0.96
N LEU A 89 2.21 -20.49 -0.64
CA LEU A 89 2.32 -19.36 -1.57
C LEU A 89 3.77 -19.07 -2.00
N CYS A 90 4.73 -19.88 -1.59
CA CYS A 90 6.13 -19.72 -2.00
C CYS A 90 6.32 -20.16 -3.46
N VAL A 91 6.94 -19.31 -4.26
CA VAL A 91 7.20 -19.57 -5.69
C VAL A 91 8.66 -19.91 -6.00
N GLY A 92 9.54 -19.92 -4.99
CA GLY A 92 10.98 -20.09 -5.20
C GLY A 92 11.38 -21.28 -6.06
N PRO A 93 10.90 -22.51 -5.78
CA PRO A 93 11.29 -23.68 -6.53
C PRO A 93 10.38 -24.02 -7.73
N LEU A 94 9.42 -23.15 -8.07
CA LEU A 94 8.37 -23.47 -9.04
C LEU A 94 8.83 -23.20 -10.48
N SER A 95 8.39 -24.03 -11.41
CA SER A 95 8.55 -23.80 -12.85
C SER A 95 7.64 -22.69 -13.36
N GLU A 96 7.98 -22.09 -14.50
CA GLU A 96 7.20 -20.99 -15.11
C GLU A 96 5.75 -21.37 -15.40
N ASP A 97 5.46 -22.61 -15.72
CA ASP A 97 4.12 -23.12 -16.01
C ASP A 97 3.29 -23.42 -14.75
N HIS A 98 3.88 -23.32 -13.56
CA HIS A 98 3.17 -23.66 -12.32
C HIS A 98 1.99 -22.72 -12.07
N PRO A 99 0.78 -23.23 -11.76
CA PRO A 99 -0.42 -22.38 -11.60
C PRO A 99 -0.25 -21.25 -10.60
N LEU A 100 0.48 -21.47 -9.48
CA LEU A 100 0.73 -20.43 -8.48
C LEU A 100 1.59 -19.30 -9.01
N LEU A 101 2.63 -19.60 -9.81
CA LEU A 101 3.48 -18.56 -10.40
C LEU A 101 2.69 -17.75 -11.43
N ARG A 102 1.91 -18.42 -12.28
CA ARG A 102 1.01 -17.75 -13.22
C ARG A 102 -0.05 -16.91 -12.51
N PHE A 103 -0.59 -17.39 -11.39
CA PHE A 103 -1.50 -16.60 -10.54
C PHE A 103 -0.82 -15.33 -10.03
N LYS A 104 0.42 -15.42 -9.53
CA LYS A 104 1.15 -14.26 -9.04
C LYS A 104 1.42 -13.23 -10.14
N TYR A 105 1.81 -13.65 -11.33
CA TYR A 105 1.96 -12.75 -12.47
C TYR A 105 0.64 -12.05 -12.81
N HIS A 106 -0.45 -12.80 -12.92
CA HIS A 106 -1.77 -12.24 -13.17
C HIS A 106 -2.18 -11.24 -12.08
N ALA A 107 -1.93 -11.52 -10.82
CA ALA A 107 -2.23 -10.63 -9.71
C ALA A 107 -1.39 -9.33 -9.75
N LEU A 108 -0.09 -9.44 -10.01
CA LEU A 108 0.81 -8.27 -10.11
C LEU A 108 0.49 -7.37 -11.32
N GLU A 109 -0.09 -7.92 -12.37
CA GLU A 109 -0.50 -7.16 -13.56
C GLU A 109 -1.82 -6.41 -13.33
N HIS A 110 -2.72 -6.96 -12.48
CA HIS A 110 -4.09 -6.46 -12.43
C HIS A 110 -4.48 -5.87 -11.07
N ALA A 111 -4.25 -6.57 -9.95
CA ALA A 111 -4.67 -6.07 -8.64
C ALA A 111 -3.99 -6.80 -7.46
N ASP A 112 -3.44 -6.05 -6.53
CA ASP A 112 -2.85 -6.57 -5.29
C ASP A 112 -3.86 -7.31 -4.40
N THR A 113 -5.15 -6.97 -4.48
CA THR A 113 -6.23 -7.65 -3.75
C THR A 113 -6.33 -9.14 -4.08
N LEU A 114 -5.94 -9.54 -5.28
CA LEU A 114 -5.83 -10.96 -5.66
C LEU A 114 -4.79 -11.70 -4.80
N LEU A 115 -3.65 -11.07 -4.50
CA LEU A 115 -2.62 -11.64 -3.61
C LEU A 115 -3.12 -11.76 -2.17
N LEU A 116 -3.93 -10.79 -1.71
CA LEU A 116 -4.57 -10.86 -0.39
C LEU A 116 -5.57 -12.00 -0.31
N ALA A 117 -6.38 -12.20 -1.35
CA ALA A 117 -7.29 -13.34 -1.43
C ALA A 117 -6.53 -14.67 -1.34
N ALA A 118 -5.42 -14.82 -2.07
CA ALA A 118 -4.58 -16.01 -1.96
C ALA A 118 -4.08 -16.26 -0.53
N GLN A 119 -3.71 -15.19 0.22
CA GLN A 119 -3.31 -15.32 1.62
C GLN A 119 -4.47 -15.83 2.50
N VAL A 120 -5.70 -15.37 2.27
CA VAL A 120 -6.88 -15.88 3.00
C VAL A 120 -7.09 -17.37 2.74
N PHE A 121 -7.06 -17.82 1.47
CA PHE A 121 -7.21 -19.24 1.15
C PHE A 121 -6.09 -20.10 1.75
N ALA A 122 -4.84 -19.68 1.62
CA ALA A 122 -3.71 -20.40 2.22
C ALA A 122 -3.80 -20.46 3.75
N PHE A 123 -4.24 -19.38 4.39
CA PHE A 123 -4.49 -19.32 5.82
C PHE A 123 -5.60 -20.28 6.26
N LEU A 124 -6.73 -20.32 5.55
CA LEU A 124 -7.84 -21.24 5.82
C LEU A 124 -7.38 -22.70 5.73
N ILE A 125 -6.64 -23.05 4.66
CA ILE A 125 -6.10 -24.39 4.47
C ILE A 125 -5.20 -24.79 5.64
N ASN A 126 -4.24 -23.93 6.00
CA ASN A 126 -3.29 -24.23 7.07
C ASN A 126 -3.98 -24.33 8.44
N ARG A 127 -4.91 -23.44 8.76
CA ARG A 127 -5.68 -23.51 10.01
C ARG A 127 -6.58 -24.75 10.08
N ALA A 128 -7.23 -25.11 8.98
CA ALA A 128 -8.04 -26.33 8.93
C ALA A 128 -7.18 -27.56 9.14
N LYS A 129 -6.01 -27.65 8.51
CA LYS A 129 -5.06 -28.76 8.72
C LYS A 129 -4.58 -28.83 10.17
N ALA A 130 -4.19 -27.71 10.76
CA ALA A 130 -3.69 -27.65 12.14
C ALA A 130 -4.78 -28.05 13.16
N ALA A 131 -6.05 -27.81 12.86
CA ALA A 131 -7.18 -28.19 13.70
C ALA A 131 -7.72 -29.61 13.42
N GLY A 132 -7.06 -30.40 12.57
CA GLY A 132 -7.44 -31.78 12.26
C GLY A 132 -8.50 -31.92 11.15
N GLY A 133 -8.88 -30.83 10.48
CA GLY A 133 -9.87 -30.83 9.40
C GLY A 133 -11.30 -31.07 9.91
N GLY A 134 -12.20 -31.34 8.97
CA GLY A 134 -13.61 -31.68 9.27
C GLY A 134 -14.60 -30.53 9.10
N PRO A 135 -15.90 -30.87 8.98
CA PRO A 135 -16.94 -29.88 8.66
C PRO A 135 -17.14 -28.82 9.75
N GLU A 136 -16.96 -29.17 11.02
CA GLU A 136 -17.11 -28.23 12.12
C GLU A 136 -15.97 -27.20 12.18
N VAL A 137 -14.74 -27.66 11.98
CA VAL A 137 -13.56 -26.76 11.88
C VAL A 137 -13.75 -25.77 10.75
N THR A 138 -14.11 -26.26 9.55
CA THR A 138 -14.35 -25.42 8.39
C THR A 138 -15.48 -24.42 8.63
N ARG A 139 -16.59 -24.83 9.25
CA ARG A 139 -17.70 -23.94 9.59
C ARG A 139 -17.27 -22.83 10.53
N ASN A 140 -16.48 -23.14 11.56
CA ASN A 140 -16.00 -22.13 12.50
C ASN A 140 -15.05 -21.12 11.83
N LEU A 141 -14.13 -21.60 10.98
CA LEU A 141 -13.25 -20.73 10.20
C LEU A 141 -14.04 -19.81 9.24
N MET A 142 -15.08 -20.37 8.61
CA MET A 142 -15.96 -19.59 7.74
C MET A 142 -16.77 -18.55 8.52
N GLN A 143 -17.25 -18.86 9.72
CA GLN A 143 -17.93 -17.89 10.58
C GLN A 143 -17.01 -16.74 10.98
N GLU A 144 -15.74 -17.02 11.29
CA GLU A 144 -14.75 -15.97 11.56
C GLU A 144 -14.57 -15.05 10.36
N LEU A 145 -14.49 -15.60 9.15
CA LEU A 145 -14.32 -14.84 7.94
C LEU A 145 -15.60 -14.06 7.53
N LEU A 146 -16.74 -14.72 7.57
CA LEU A 146 -18.02 -14.13 7.15
C LEU A 146 -18.59 -13.09 8.14
N CYS A 147 -17.88 -12.81 9.24
CA CYS A 147 -18.23 -11.68 10.11
C CYS A 147 -17.85 -10.32 9.50
N PHE A 148 -17.02 -10.30 8.47
CA PHE A 148 -16.76 -9.11 7.69
C PHE A 148 -17.92 -8.81 6.74
N CYS A 149 -18.13 -7.54 6.41
CA CYS A 149 -19.06 -7.16 5.34
C CYS A 149 -18.55 -7.75 4.02
N HIS A 150 -19.41 -8.45 3.28
CA HIS A 150 -19.02 -9.11 2.05
C HIS A 150 -20.15 -9.09 1.02
N ALA A 151 -19.78 -9.09 -0.23
CA ALA A 151 -20.63 -9.28 -1.40
C ALA A 151 -19.75 -9.78 -2.55
N PRO A 152 -20.32 -10.33 -3.62
CA PRO A 152 -19.55 -10.62 -4.82
C PRO A 152 -18.76 -9.39 -5.30
N PHE A 153 -17.53 -9.59 -5.77
CA PHE A 153 -16.65 -8.48 -6.20
C PHE A 153 -17.31 -7.54 -7.20
N ARG A 154 -18.11 -8.10 -8.13
CA ARG A 154 -18.89 -7.32 -9.09
C ARG A 154 -19.86 -6.31 -8.46
N GLU A 155 -20.38 -6.60 -7.26
CA GLU A 155 -21.28 -5.71 -6.53
C GLU A 155 -20.50 -4.70 -5.67
N ALA A 156 -19.36 -5.15 -5.13
CA ALA A 156 -18.50 -4.34 -4.28
C ALA A 156 -17.63 -3.37 -5.09
N CYS A 157 -17.02 -3.82 -6.16
CA CYS A 157 -16.18 -3.02 -7.05
C CYS A 157 -17.05 -2.16 -7.97
N ARG A 158 -17.04 -0.86 -7.73
CA ARG A 158 -17.83 0.09 -8.51
C ARG A 158 -17.00 0.67 -9.65
N PRO A 159 -17.58 0.76 -10.87
CA PRO A 159 -16.91 1.43 -11.96
C PRO A 159 -16.75 2.93 -11.67
N PRO A 160 -15.76 3.60 -12.29
CA PRO A 160 -15.59 5.04 -12.18
C PRO A 160 -16.88 5.82 -12.46
N PRO A 161 -17.04 7.02 -11.88
CA PRO A 161 -18.20 7.86 -12.14
C PRO A 161 -18.44 8.05 -13.65
N GLY A 162 -19.69 7.88 -14.09
CA GLY A 162 -20.07 7.94 -15.51
C GLY A 162 -20.04 6.59 -16.25
N ARG A 163 -19.38 5.55 -15.72
CA ARG A 163 -19.32 4.20 -16.30
C ARG A 163 -20.19 3.16 -15.59
N ALA A 164 -21.10 3.57 -14.72
CA ALA A 164 -21.91 2.69 -13.87
C ALA A 164 -22.75 1.63 -14.63
N LYS A 165 -22.95 1.79 -15.95
CA LYS A 165 -23.67 0.84 -16.80
C LYS A 165 -22.78 0.18 -17.86
N ASP A 166 -21.47 0.28 -17.70
CA ASP A 166 -20.52 -0.24 -18.67
C ASP A 166 -20.43 -1.77 -18.59
N ALA A 167 -21.09 -2.42 -19.54
CA ALA A 167 -21.10 -3.87 -19.64
C ALA A 167 -19.69 -4.43 -19.91
N GLU A 168 -18.85 -3.71 -20.61
CA GLU A 168 -17.47 -4.09 -20.91
C GLU A 168 -16.60 -4.08 -19.65
N PHE A 169 -16.74 -3.06 -18.80
CA PHE A 169 -16.08 -3.01 -17.50
C PHE A 169 -16.38 -4.26 -16.66
N TYR A 170 -17.68 -4.62 -16.53
CA TYR A 170 -18.06 -5.78 -15.74
C TYR A 170 -17.62 -7.10 -16.37
N ALA A 171 -17.69 -7.24 -17.70
CA ALA A 171 -17.21 -8.43 -18.39
C ALA A 171 -15.70 -8.61 -18.24
N HIS A 172 -14.92 -7.52 -18.31
CA HIS A 172 -13.48 -7.52 -18.07
C HIS A 172 -13.17 -7.94 -16.64
N THR A 173 -13.81 -7.31 -15.65
CA THR A 173 -13.63 -7.61 -14.23
C THR A 173 -13.97 -9.06 -13.90
N ASP A 174 -15.12 -9.58 -14.39
CA ASP A 174 -15.51 -10.97 -14.23
C ASP A 174 -14.47 -11.92 -14.85
N GLY A 175 -13.93 -11.57 -16.03
CA GLY A 175 -12.86 -12.32 -16.69
C GLY A 175 -11.61 -12.44 -15.83
N LEU A 176 -11.15 -11.33 -15.27
CA LEU A 176 -9.98 -11.28 -14.37
C LEU A 176 -10.17 -12.15 -13.12
N VAL A 177 -11.33 -12.01 -12.46
CA VAL A 177 -11.68 -12.78 -11.26
C VAL A 177 -11.75 -14.26 -11.55
N ASN A 178 -12.40 -14.66 -12.64
CA ASN A 178 -12.53 -16.06 -13.05
C ASN A 178 -11.17 -16.70 -13.36
N GLN A 179 -10.29 -15.98 -14.06
CA GLN A 179 -8.94 -16.45 -14.37
C GLN A 179 -8.10 -16.60 -13.10
N ALA A 180 -8.13 -15.61 -12.21
CA ALA A 180 -7.44 -15.67 -10.93
C ALA A 180 -7.92 -16.84 -10.07
N ALA A 181 -9.24 -17.03 -9.96
CA ALA A 181 -9.84 -18.13 -9.21
C ALA A 181 -9.44 -19.50 -9.76
N ALA A 182 -9.43 -19.67 -11.08
CA ALA A 182 -9.03 -20.92 -11.72
C ALA A 182 -7.55 -21.25 -11.46
N LEU A 183 -6.66 -20.27 -11.58
CA LEU A 183 -5.22 -20.44 -11.31
C LEU A 183 -4.94 -20.75 -9.84
N LEU A 184 -5.59 -20.01 -8.92
CA LEU A 184 -5.42 -20.22 -7.48
C LEU A 184 -6.00 -21.58 -7.06
N ARG A 185 -7.15 -21.98 -7.61
CA ARG A 185 -7.72 -23.30 -7.40
C ARG A 185 -6.75 -24.40 -7.81
N ALA A 186 -6.23 -24.34 -9.03
CA ALA A 186 -5.26 -25.33 -9.52
C ALA A 186 -3.99 -25.44 -8.65
N ALA A 187 -3.58 -24.30 -8.02
CA ALA A 187 -2.42 -24.25 -7.14
C ALA A 187 -2.71 -24.78 -5.73
N LEU A 188 -3.86 -24.48 -5.14
CA LEU A 188 -4.10 -24.69 -3.71
C LEU A 188 -5.03 -25.86 -3.39
N GLU A 189 -5.99 -26.21 -4.26
CA GLU A 189 -6.94 -27.30 -4.02
C GLU A 189 -6.26 -28.64 -3.69
N PRO A 190 -5.13 -29.04 -4.35
CA PRO A 190 -4.43 -30.28 -4.01
C PRO A 190 -3.89 -30.34 -2.57
N HIS A 191 -3.76 -29.18 -1.94
CA HIS A 191 -3.27 -29.03 -0.58
C HIS A 191 -4.38 -28.82 0.45
N ALA A 192 -5.65 -28.70 0.02
CA ALA A 192 -6.76 -28.39 0.91
C ALA A 192 -7.35 -29.66 1.54
N PRO A 193 -7.77 -29.62 2.83
CA PRO A 193 -8.71 -30.60 3.36
C PRO A 193 -10.00 -30.61 2.53
N VAL A 194 -10.69 -31.76 2.47
CA VAL A 194 -11.86 -31.97 1.60
C VAL A 194 -12.92 -30.87 1.76
N GLU A 195 -13.20 -30.47 3.00
CA GLU A 195 -14.21 -29.48 3.30
C GLU A 195 -13.81 -28.05 2.87
N VAL A 196 -12.51 -27.71 2.97
CA VAL A 196 -11.97 -26.45 2.44
C VAL A 196 -11.84 -26.53 0.92
N GLY A 197 -11.49 -27.68 0.39
CA GLY A 197 -11.47 -27.95 -1.06
C GLY A 197 -12.83 -27.68 -1.71
N ALA A 198 -13.93 -27.97 -1.02
CA ALA A 198 -15.28 -27.69 -1.51
C ALA A 198 -15.53 -26.19 -1.79
N LEU A 199 -14.84 -25.28 -1.11
CA LEU A 199 -14.94 -23.83 -1.38
C LEU A 199 -14.42 -23.46 -2.77
N PHE A 200 -13.46 -24.20 -3.30
CA PHE A 200 -12.97 -24.03 -4.67
C PHE A 200 -13.92 -24.58 -5.71
N GLN A 201 -14.81 -25.53 -5.32
CA GLN A 201 -15.72 -26.20 -6.24
C GLN A 201 -16.94 -25.33 -6.59
N ALA A 202 -17.24 -24.31 -5.80
CA ALA A 202 -18.25 -23.29 -6.13
C ALA A 202 -17.82 -22.36 -7.30
N GLY A 203 -16.81 -22.74 -8.06
CA GLY A 203 -16.24 -21.92 -9.12
C GLY A 203 -15.54 -20.68 -8.56
N SER A 204 -15.77 -19.52 -9.17
CA SER A 204 -15.22 -18.24 -8.70
C SER A 204 -16.07 -17.54 -7.62
N ALA A 205 -17.23 -18.08 -7.24
CA ALA A 205 -18.20 -17.38 -6.40
C ALA A 205 -17.61 -17.01 -5.03
N PHE A 206 -17.06 -17.98 -4.30
CA PHE A 206 -16.47 -17.72 -2.99
C PHE A 206 -15.20 -16.85 -3.11
N PHE A 207 -14.41 -17.03 -4.16
CA PHE A 207 -13.25 -16.18 -4.43
C PHE A 207 -13.69 -14.73 -4.66
N SER A 208 -14.76 -14.52 -5.42
CA SER A 208 -15.36 -13.21 -5.68
C SER A 208 -15.88 -12.55 -4.39
N GLU A 209 -16.51 -13.33 -3.48
CA GLU A 209 -16.94 -12.81 -2.18
C GLU A 209 -15.74 -12.38 -1.30
N VAL A 210 -14.65 -13.15 -1.32
CA VAL A 210 -13.42 -12.77 -0.60
C VAL A 210 -12.82 -11.49 -1.16
N LEU A 211 -12.82 -11.30 -2.47
CA LEU A 211 -12.38 -10.05 -3.09
C LEU A 211 -13.28 -8.87 -2.70
N GLY A 212 -14.60 -9.05 -2.79
CA GLY A 212 -15.56 -8.01 -2.39
C GLY A 212 -15.48 -7.68 -0.91
N MET A 213 -15.08 -8.63 -0.05
CA MET A 213 -14.80 -8.37 1.35
C MET A 213 -13.66 -7.35 1.53
N PHE A 214 -12.63 -7.40 0.70
CA PHE A 214 -11.55 -6.40 0.77
C PHE A 214 -12.04 -5.00 0.40
N GLU A 215 -12.93 -4.86 -0.58
CA GLU A 215 -13.48 -3.56 -0.97
C GLU A 215 -14.24 -2.85 0.17
N TYR A 216 -14.83 -3.61 1.09
CA TYR A 216 -15.59 -3.05 2.21
C TYR A 216 -14.81 -2.92 3.52
N ASN A 217 -13.74 -3.68 3.72
CA ASN A 217 -13.15 -3.84 5.06
C ASN A 217 -11.63 -3.64 5.10
N ASN A 218 -10.97 -3.39 3.97
CA ASN A 218 -9.54 -3.14 4.01
C ASN A 218 -9.22 -1.83 4.75
N ILE A 219 -8.12 -1.87 5.44
CA ILE A 219 -7.54 -0.70 6.11
C ILE A 219 -6.18 -0.46 5.48
N ASP A 220 -5.97 0.75 5.03
CA ASP A 220 -4.69 1.18 4.51
C ASP A 220 -3.66 1.17 5.62
N LEU A 221 -2.53 0.56 5.32
CA LEU A 221 -1.43 0.37 6.22
C LEU A 221 -0.30 1.29 5.81
N GLU A 222 0.02 2.25 6.66
CA GLU A 222 1.16 3.12 6.48
C GLU A 222 2.11 3.00 7.67
N VAL A 223 3.36 2.62 7.38
CA VAL A 223 4.45 2.60 8.36
C VAL A 223 5.50 3.61 7.92
N ALA A 224 5.66 4.67 8.69
CA ALA A 224 6.60 5.74 8.36
C ALA A 224 8.05 5.22 8.28
N SER A 225 8.82 5.70 7.30
CA SER A 225 10.22 5.33 7.17
C SER A 225 11.03 5.91 8.36
N PRO A 226 11.71 5.07 9.14
CA PRO A 226 12.60 5.56 10.19
C PRO A 226 13.86 6.21 9.61
N MET A 227 14.20 5.89 8.35
CA MET A 227 15.43 6.32 7.70
C MET A 227 15.45 7.83 7.42
N GLY A 228 14.37 8.35 6.83
CA GLY A 228 14.27 9.76 6.49
C GLY A 228 14.39 10.67 7.73
N GLN A 229 13.64 10.36 8.77
CA GLN A 229 13.67 11.14 10.02
C GLN A 229 15.04 11.11 10.70
N LEU A 230 15.66 9.95 10.73
CA LEU A 230 16.95 9.78 11.38
C LEU A 230 18.08 10.48 10.64
N LEU A 231 18.10 10.37 9.30
CA LEU A 231 19.07 11.09 8.49
C LEU A 231 18.90 12.60 8.64
N LEU A 232 17.65 13.07 8.71
CA LEU A 232 17.36 14.48 8.96
C LEU A 232 17.85 14.95 10.35
N GLN A 233 17.64 14.16 11.41
CA GLN A 233 18.13 14.46 12.74
C GLN A 233 19.66 14.52 12.77
N ARG A 234 20.33 13.57 12.12
CA ARG A 234 21.79 13.57 12.00
C ARG A 234 22.30 14.74 11.16
N ALA A 235 21.66 15.04 10.04
CA ALA A 235 21.98 16.21 9.23
C ALA A 235 21.91 17.50 10.04
N LYS A 236 20.86 17.68 10.84
CA LYS A 236 20.72 18.83 11.75
C LYS A 236 21.78 18.87 12.84
N ALA A 237 22.20 17.72 13.34
CA ALA A 237 23.26 17.64 14.39
C ALA A 237 24.66 17.86 13.83
N LEU A 238 24.94 17.52 12.59
CA LEU A 238 26.26 17.66 11.94
C LEU A 238 26.50 19.05 11.35
N SER A 239 25.47 19.84 11.15
CA SER A 239 25.51 21.07 10.33
C SER A 239 26.42 22.20 10.84
N LEU A 240 27.12 22.08 11.97
CA LEU A 240 27.75 23.23 12.60
C LEU A 240 29.25 23.10 12.99
N SER A 241 29.89 21.92 12.87
CA SER A 241 31.26 21.81 13.44
C SER A 241 32.27 20.91 12.70
N ASP A 242 31.88 20.13 11.72
CA ASP A 242 32.75 19.15 11.04
C ASP A 242 32.69 19.29 9.53
N GLY A 243 33.75 19.82 8.89
CA GLY A 243 33.84 20.04 7.46
C GLY A 243 33.76 18.76 6.63
N GLN A 244 34.20 17.62 7.17
CA GLN A 244 34.09 16.32 6.49
C GLN A 244 32.65 15.83 6.50
N ALA A 245 31.94 15.96 7.60
CA ALA A 245 30.52 15.57 7.71
C ALA A 245 29.66 16.44 6.81
N LEU A 246 29.98 17.72 6.63
CA LEU A 246 29.26 18.60 5.71
C LEU A 246 29.47 18.18 4.24
N ALA A 247 30.70 17.81 3.85
CA ALA A 247 31.00 17.31 2.51
C ALA A 247 30.26 15.99 2.20
N GLU A 248 30.21 15.08 3.16
CA GLU A 248 29.47 13.81 3.04
C GLU A 248 27.96 14.06 2.88
N LEU A 249 27.42 15.04 3.61
CA LEU A 249 26.02 15.44 3.55
C LEU A 249 25.67 16.04 2.18
N GLN A 250 26.54 16.89 1.64
CA GLN A 250 26.38 17.48 0.31
C GLN A 250 26.46 16.42 -0.79
N GLN A 251 27.36 15.45 -0.66
CA GLN A 251 27.45 14.33 -1.59
C GLN A 251 26.16 13.50 -1.59
N MET A 252 25.63 13.19 -0.40
CA MET A 252 24.37 12.47 -0.28
C MET A 252 23.19 13.27 -0.83
N GLU A 253 23.10 14.56 -0.53
CA GLU A 253 22.07 15.43 -1.10
C GLU A 253 22.12 15.44 -2.62
N GLY A 254 23.29 15.45 -3.22
CA GLY A 254 23.46 15.30 -4.68
C GLY A 254 22.88 13.99 -5.24
N LEU A 255 23.15 12.88 -4.56
CA LEU A 255 22.62 11.56 -4.94
C LEU A 255 21.10 11.47 -4.77
N LEU A 256 20.57 12.04 -3.69
CA LEU A 256 19.13 12.10 -3.46
C LEU A 256 18.42 12.93 -4.54
N ARG A 257 19.00 14.06 -4.95
CA ARG A 257 18.48 14.90 -6.04
C ARG A 257 18.50 14.15 -7.37
N GLU A 258 19.58 13.44 -7.68
CA GLU A 258 19.67 12.64 -8.90
C GLU A 258 18.60 11.53 -8.90
N LYS A 259 18.40 10.85 -7.79
CA LYS A 259 17.38 9.80 -7.66
C LYS A 259 15.97 10.37 -7.80
N GLU A 260 15.65 11.43 -7.10
CA GLU A 260 14.33 12.08 -7.19
C GLU A 260 14.03 12.53 -8.62
N TRP A 261 15.01 13.13 -9.30
CA TRP A 261 14.88 13.51 -10.70
C TRP A 261 14.63 12.29 -11.61
N VAL A 262 15.39 11.21 -11.45
CA VAL A 262 15.18 9.97 -12.23
C VAL A 262 13.79 9.38 -11.97
N MET A 263 13.35 9.37 -10.72
CA MET A 263 12.03 8.87 -10.37
C MET A 263 10.92 9.68 -11.05
N ARG A 264 10.98 11.00 -11.02
CA ARG A 264 10.02 11.87 -11.69
C ARG A 264 10.02 11.70 -13.21
N CYS A 265 11.20 11.50 -13.82
CA CYS A 265 11.32 11.27 -15.26
C CYS A 265 10.76 9.90 -15.70
N VAL A 266 10.90 8.87 -14.87
CA VAL A 266 10.48 7.48 -15.21
C VAL A 266 9.00 7.24 -14.91
N TRP A 267 8.49 7.83 -13.82
CA TRP A 267 7.17 7.50 -13.27
C TRP A 267 6.18 8.66 -13.34
N GLY A 268 6.61 9.87 -13.73
CA GLY A 268 5.83 11.10 -13.67
C GLY A 268 5.64 11.61 -12.24
N GLU A 269 4.87 12.67 -12.08
CA GLU A 269 4.54 13.23 -10.76
C GLU A 269 3.71 12.29 -9.87
N GLU A 270 3.03 11.33 -10.47
CA GLU A 270 2.21 10.34 -9.78
C GLU A 270 2.97 9.46 -8.77
N THR A 271 4.30 9.45 -8.78
CA THR A 271 5.09 8.57 -7.90
C THR A 271 5.53 9.20 -6.59
N THR A 272 5.52 10.49 -6.46
CA THR A 272 5.74 11.16 -5.16
C THR A 272 4.51 11.07 -4.27
N GLY A 273 3.38 10.66 -4.84
CA GLY A 273 2.13 10.36 -4.16
C GLY A 273 1.62 8.95 -4.47
N ILE A 274 2.47 7.90 -4.42
CA ILE A 274 2.05 6.52 -4.77
C ILE A 274 0.84 6.03 -3.97
N TYR A 275 0.47 6.71 -2.93
CA TYR A 275 -0.78 6.60 -2.18
C TYR A 275 -1.08 7.89 -1.39
N GLY A 276 -0.58 9.02 -1.85
CA GLY A 276 -1.07 10.32 -1.42
C GLY A 276 -2.36 10.60 -2.18
N ASP A 277 -3.37 10.99 -1.45
CA ASP A 277 -4.67 11.49 -1.89
C ASP A 277 -4.73 11.75 -3.39
N GLU A 278 -5.65 11.08 -4.09
CA GLU A 278 -5.97 11.41 -5.49
C GLU A 278 -5.96 12.91 -5.64
N VAL A 279 -5.05 13.42 -6.45
CA VAL A 279 -4.92 14.83 -6.74
C VAL A 279 -6.29 15.27 -7.22
N ASP A 280 -6.89 16.24 -6.56
CA ASP A 280 -8.15 16.83 -6.99
C ASP A 280 -8.01 17.19 -8.48
N GLU A 281 -8.74 16.50 -9.35
CA GLU A 281 -8.86 16.84 -10.78
C GLU A 281 -9.37 18.27 -11.00
N ASP A 282 -9.68 18.99 -9.92
CA ASP A 282 -10.21 20.35 -9.91
C ASP A 282 -9.15 21.43 -9.55
N SER A 283 -7.88 21.03 -9.33
CA SER A 283 -6.77 21.97 -9.33
C SER A 283 -6.31 22.19 -10.77
N SER A 284 -6.90 23.18 -11.41
CA SER A 284 -6.46 23.99 -12.58
C SER A 284 -5.12 23.63 -13.29
N GLN A 285 -4.89 22.36 -13.69
CA GLN A 285 -3.86 21.98 -14.65
C GLN A 285 -4.31 20.92 -15.68
N PRO A 286 -5.51 21.00 -16.29
CA PRO A 286 -5.82 20.20 -17.48
C PRO A 286 -4.99 20.61 -18.70
N GLN A 287 -4.46 21.84 -18.72
CA GLN A 287 -3.79 22.39 -19.90
C GLN A 287 -2.40 21.81 -20.20
N GLU A 288 -1.64 21.40 -19.17
CA GLU A 288 -0.30 20.87 -19.40
C GLU A 288 -0.31 19.41 -19.86
N MET A 289 -1.18 18.57 -19.30
CA MET A 289 -1.33 17.17 -19.72
C MET A 289 -1.97 17.05 -21.11
N ASP A 290 -2.98 17.89 -21.42
CA ASP A 290 -3.54 17.99 -22.78
C ASP A 290 -2.51 18.49 -23.80
N THR A 291 -1.64 19.40 -23.40
CA THR A 291 -0.55 19.91 -24.26
C THR A 291 0.50 18.82 -24.50
N MET A 292 0.80 18.01 -23.50
CA MET A 292 1.74 16.88 -23.58
C MET A 292 1.17 15.74 -24.44
N MET A 293 -0.11 15.39 -24.27
CA MET A 293 -0.80 14.40 -25.11
C MET A 293 -0.93 14.89 -26.57
N GLN A 294 -1.28 16.16 -26.79
CA GLN A 294 -1.34 16.73 -28.14
C GLN A 294 0.03 16.80 -28.83
N ALA A 295 1.13 17.01 -28.06
CA ALA A 295 2.47 17.01 -28.61
C ALA A 295 2.94 15.59 -28.97
N MET A 296 2.56 14.57 -28.20
CA MET A 296 2.79 13.16 -28.53
C MET A 296 2.02 12.73 -29.78
N GLU A 297 0.80 13.20 -29.97
CA GLU A 297 0.01 12.96 -31.19
C GLU A 297 0.58 13.64 -32.43
N GLN A 298 1.37 14.72 -32.26
CA GLN A 298 1.98 15.48 -33.34
C GLN A 298 3.41 15.02 -33.74
N GLY A 299 3.93 13.93 -33.11
CA GLY A 299 5.23 13.33 -33.49
C GLY A 299 6.46 14.13 -33.04
N ASN A 300 6.35 14.95 -32.00
CA ASN A 300 7.42 15.80 -31.46
C ASN A 300 7.97 15.24 -30.12
N ASP A 301 8.01 13.92 -30.00
CA ASP A 301 8.26 13.19 -28.76
C ASP A 301 9.57 13.58 -28.04
N GLU A 302 10.65 13.79 -28.79
CA GLU A 302 11.98 14.04 -28.22
C GLU A 302 12.10 15.44 -27.57
N GLN A 303 11.44 16.45 -28.12
CA GLN A 303 11.47 17.81 -27.54
C GLN A 303 10.58 17.94 -26.31
N VAL A 304 9.44 17.27 -26.29
CA VAL A 304 8.52 17.26 -25.14
C VAL A 304 9.13 16.52 -23.97
N VAL A 305 9.71 15.33 -24.21
CA VAL A 305 10.42 14.57 -23.19
C VAL A 305 11.60 15.37 -22.62
N THR A 306 12.38 16.04 -23.47
CA THR A 306 13.51 16.87 -23.03
C THR A 306 13.06 18.07 -22.18
N ALA A 307 11.95 18.71 -22.53
CA ALA A 307 11.39 19.83 -21.77
C ALA A 307 10.85 19.37 -20.40
N ALA A 308 10.11 18.26 -20.34
CA ALA A 308 9.61 17.67 -19.10
C ALA A 308 10.75 17.24 -18.18
N MET A 309 11.80 16.63 -18.71
CA MET A 309 12.99 16.26 -17.94
C MET A 309 13.74 17.48 -17.39
N ALA A 310 13.81 18.58 -18.14
CA ALA A 310 14.42 19.83 -17.69
C ALA A 310 13.58 20.49 -16.59
N HIS A 311 12.27 20.46 -16.71
CA HIS A 311 11.34 20.98 -15.69
C HIS A 311 11.48 20.20 -14.38
N ALA A 312 11.35 18.88 -14.41
CA ALA A 312 11.53 18.02 -13.25
C ALA A 312 12.89 18.24 -12.57
N ARG A 313 13.95 18.48 -13.34
CA ARG A 313 15.28 18.77 -12.80
C ARG A 313 15.34 20.11 -12.09
N ALA A 314 14.66 21.13 -12.60
CA ALA A 314 14.58 22.45 -11.96
C ALA A 314 13.79 22.41 -10.67
N GLU A 315 12.69 21.67 -10.60
CA GLU A 315 11.91 21.48 -9.39
C GLU A 315 12.71 20.74 -8.31
N VAL A 316 13.34 19.61 -8.66
CA VAL A 316 14.16 18.84 -7.71
C VAL A 316 15.35 19.69 -7.18
N ALA A 317 15.89 20.61 -8.00
CA ALA A 317 16.94 21.53 -7.54
C ALA A 317 16.49 22.51 -6.46
N GLN A 318 15.18 22.78 -6.37
CA GLN A 318 14.61 23.69 -5.36
C GLN A 318 14.12 22.95 -4.09
N MET A 319 14.05 21.62 -4.11
CA MET A 319 13.59 20.84 -2.95
C MET A 319 14.54 20.99 -1.75
N SER A 320 13.97 21.12 -0.57
CA SER A 320 14.72 21.06 0.67
C SER A 320 15.25 19.64 0.93
N LEU A 321 16.29 19.52 1.76
CA LEU A 321 16.79 18.20 2.19
C LEU A 321 15.68 17.35 2.83
N GLU A 322 14.76 17.95 3.55
CA GLU A 322 13.63 17.27 4.18
C GLU A 322 12.68 16.68 3.12
N GLN A 323 12.35 17.45 2.09
CA GLN A 323 11.52 16.98 0.97
C GLN A 323 12.19 15.84 0.18
N LEU A 324 13.50 15.96 -0.07
CA LEU A 324 14.29 14.91 -0.71
C LEU A 324 14.32 13.62 0.13
N LEU A 325 14.49 13.73 1.43
CA LEU A 325 14.52 12.57 2.32
C LEU A 325 13.16 11.90 2.42
N GLN A 326 12.07 12.64 2.37
CA GLN A 326 10.71 12.08 2.33
C GLN A 326 10.42 11.38 1.00
N GLY A 327 10.84 11.95 -0.13
CA GLY A 327 10.66 11.37 -1.45
C GLY A 327 11.48 10.09 -1.66
N VAL A 328 12.75 10.10 -1.23
CA VAL A 328 13.66 8.95 -1.41
C VAL A 328 13.42 7.82 -0.40
N TRP A 329 12.95 8.14 0.81
CA TRP A 329 12.66 7.16 1.85
C TRP A 329 11.14 7.10 2.12
N PRO A 330 10.35 6.59 1.17
CA PRO A 330 8.90 6.58 1.30
C PRO A 330 8.48 5.69 2.47
N SER A 331 7.29 5.97 2.98
CA SER A 331 6.62 5.10 3.93
C SER A 331 6.38 3.72 3.31
N MET A 332 6.33 2.68 4.13
CA MET A 332 5.83 1.39 3.71
C MET A 332 4.31 1.48 3.63
N HIS A 333 3.78 1.29 2.43
CA HIS A 333 2.36 1.24 2.16
C HIS A 333 1.88 -0.18 1.92
N GLY A 334 0.70 -0.47 2.39
CA GLY A 334 0.09 -1.78 2.23
C GLY A 334 -1.38 -1.75 2.61
N THR A 335 -2.00 -2.91 2.64
CA THR A 335 -3.39 -3.06 3.07
C THR A 335 -3.57 -4.31 3.92
N GLY A 336 -4.59 -4.32 4.77
CA GLY A 336 -4.89 -5.45 5.63
C GLY A 336 -6.32 -5.48 6.15
N LEU A 337 -6.76 -6.67 6.57
CA LEU A 337 -8.02 -6.87 7.27
C LEU A 337 -7.77 -6.91 8.79
N PHE A 338 -8.50 -6.08 9.51
CA PHE A 338 -8.44 -5.98 10.97
C PHE A 338 -9.84 -6.15 11.55
N SER A 339 -10.16 -7.35 12.03
CA SER A 339 -11.52 -7.77 12.39
C SER A 339 -12.25 -6.83 13.36
N SER A 340 -11.53 -6.22 14.29
CA SER A 340 -12.14 -5.29 15.26
C SER A 340 -12.41 -3.91 14.65
N VAL A 341 -11.54 -3.45 13.76
CA VAL A 341 -11.61 -2.09 13.17
C VAL A 341 -12.53 -2.05 11.96
N ALA A 342 -12.55 -3.11 11.16
CA ALA A 342 -13.42 -3.24 10.00
C ALA A 342 -14.92 -3.13 10.31
N ARG A 343 -15.30 -3.25 11.60
CA ARG A 343 -16.68 -3.06 12.07
C ARG A 343 -17.00 -1.65 12.51
N MET A 344 -16.02 -0.75 12.54
CA MET A 344 -16.23 0.64 12.92
C MET A 344 -16.71 1.41 11.72
N ASN A 345 -17.86 2.06 11.85
CA ASN A 345 -18.44 2.90 10.82
C ASN A 345 -17.69 4.23 10.67
N HIS A 346 -18.00 4.94 9.60
CA HIS A 346 -17.41 6.24 9.30
C HIS A 346 -18.06 7.39 10.06
N SER A 347 -17.24 8.30 10.54
CA SER A 347 -17.64 9.68 10.88
C SER A 347 -16.51 10.65 10.51
N CYS A 348 -16.84 11.81 9.91
CA CYS A 348 -15.86 12.89 9.70
C CYS A 348 -15.47 13.60 11.01
N ALA A 349 -16.18 13.30 12.12
CA ALA A 349 -15.84 13.67 13.50
C ALA A 349 -15.76 12.38 14.33
N PRO A 350 -14.73 11.53 14.09
CA PRO A 350 -14.63 10.22 14.72
C PRO A 350 -14.36 10.34 16.21
N ASN A 351 -14.73 9.30 16.97
CA ASN A 351 -14.35 9.16 18.37
C ASN A 351 -13.17 8.18 18.59
N VAL A 352 -12.74 7.50 17.51
CA VAL A 352 -11.58 6.60 17.50
C VAL A 352 -10.62 6.99 16.38
N LYS A 353 -9.33 7.01 16.70
CA LYS A 353 -8.23 7.14 15.75
C LYS A 353 -7.52 5.80 15.58
N VAL A 354 -7.24 5.44 14.32
CA VAL A 354 -6.41 4.29 13.94
C VAL A 354 -4.99 4.76 13.66
N THR A 355 -4.01 4.04 14.19
CA THR A 355 -2.59 4.31 13.93
C THR A 355 -1.80 3.01 13.88
N PHE A 356 -0.63 3.07 13.24
CA PHE A 356 0.35 1.98 13.22
C PHE A 356 1.62 2.43 13.95
N PRO A 357 1.61 2.44 15.30
CA PRO A 357 2.75 2.89 16.07
C PRO A 357 3.91 1.90 15.96
N GLY A 358 5.10 2.46 15.82
CA GLY A 358 6.32 1.67 15.71
C GLY A 358 6.52 1.08 14.30
N ASN A 359 7.51 0.23 14.19
CA ASN A 359 7.93 -0.35 12.92
C ASN A 359 7.22 -1.70 12.66
N SER A 360 5.90 -1.67 12.50
CA SER A 360 5.12 -2.89 12.21
C SER A 360 3.70 -2.60 11.74
N SER A 361 3.05 -3.60 11.15
CA SER A 361 1.63 -3.59 10.80
C SER A 361 0.69 -3.75 12.02
N ARG A 362 1.19 -3.60 13.24
CA ARG A 362 0.34 -3.65 14.44
C ARG A 362 -0.52 -2.40 14.51
N LEU A 363 -1.80 -2.56 14.28
CA LEU A 363 -2.78 -1.50 14.41
C LEU A 363 -3.09 -1.21 15.88
N THR A 364 -3.17 0.07 16.21
CA THR A 364 -3.62 0.57 17.52
C THR A 364 -4.80 1.52 17.33
N THR A 365 -5.85 1.31 18.11
CA THR A 365 -6.98 2.23 18.19
C THR A 365 -6.87 3.07 19.45
N THR A 366 -7.07 4.37 19.33
CA THR A 366 -7.05 5.31 20.46
C THR A 366 -8.34 6.11 20.46
N SER A 367 -9.02 6.18 21.62
CA SER A 367 -10.17 7.08 21.76
C SER A 367 -9.69 8.54 21.72
N VAL A 368 -10.35 9.36 20.92
CA VAL A 368 -10.07 10.81 20.83
C VAL A 368 -11.12 11.66 21.52
N LEU A 369 -12.20 11.01 21.97
CA LEU A 369 -13.28 11.57 22.78
C LEU A 369 -13.61 10.62 23.92
N ASN A 370 -14.35 11.11 24.93
CA ASN A 370 -14.94 10.24 25.95
C ASN A 370 -15.97 9.32 25.29
N ILE A 371 -15.87 8.03 25.55
CA ILE A 371 -16.75 6.99 25.02
C ILE A 371 -17.49 6.34 26.19
N SER A 372 -18.82 6.32 26.12
CA SER A 372 -19.68 5.67 27.11
C SER A 372 -20.14 4.29 26.62
N PRO A 373 -20.51 3.39 27.52
CA PRO A 373 -21.13 2.13 27.12
C PRO A 373 -22.37 2.36 26.25
N GLY A 374 -22.40 1.75 25.08
CA GLY A 374 -23.47 1.90 24.08
C GLY A 374 -23.17 2.91 22.99
N ASP A 375 -22.12 3.71 23.11
CA ASP A 375 -21.70 4.61 22.04
C ASP A 375 -21.13 3.82 20.85
N GLU A 376 -21.48 4.22 19.64
CA GLU A 376 -20.93 3.67 18.42
C GLU A 376 -19.46 4.12 18.27
N LEU A 377 -18.57 3.19 17.93
CA LEU A 377 -17.18 3.47 17.61
C LEU A 377 -17.07 3.83 16.13
N CYS A 378 -16.62 5.04 15.85
CA CYS A 378 -16.45 5.53 14.49
C CYS A 378 -15.00 5.94 14.22
N ILE A 379 -14.52 5.60 13.02
CA ILE A 379 -13.23 6.05 12.46
C ILE A 379 -13.48 6.96 11.24
N CYS A 380 -12.47 7.62 10.73
CA CYS A 380 -12.58 8.38 9.48
C CYS A 380 -12.02 7.55 8.32
N TYR A 381 -12.80 7.37 7.24
CA TYR A 381 -12.40 6.61 6.04
C TYR A 381 -11.69 7.48 5.01
N VAL A 382 -11.80 8.79 5.12
CA VAL A 382 -11.25 9.78 4.18
C VAL A 382 -10.45 10.83 4.92
N SER A 383 -9.64 11.63 4.23
CA SER A 383 -8.90 12.71 4.87
C SER A 383 -9.82 13.67 5.61
N GLN A 384 -9.51 13.92 6.89
CA GLN A 384 -10.25 14.89 7.71
C GLN A 384 -9.99 16.35 7.31
N GLU A 385 -8.90 16.59 6.57
CA GLU A 385 -8.49 17.94 6.15
C GLU A 385 -9.26 18.40 4.91
N ALA A 386 -9.81 17.46 4.14
CA ALA A 386 -10.61 17.77 2.97
C ALA A 386 -11.92 18.50 3.33
N ASP A 387 -12.41 19.35 2.44
CA ASP A 387 -13.71 20.00 2.58
C ASP A 387 -14.89 19.01 2.52
N VAL A 388 -16.09 19.47 2.90
CA VAL A 388 -17.27 18.60 3.00
C VAL A 388 -17.69 17.97 1.67
N GLN A 389 -17.52 18.68 0.55
CA GLN A 389 -17.92 18.18 -0.76
C GLN A 389 -16.96 17.08 -1.22
N THR A 390 -15.67 17.30 -1.08
CA THR A 390 -14.61 16.32 -1.37
C THR A 390 -14.76 15.06 -0.51
N ARG A 391 -14.97 15.22 0.81
CA ARG A 391 -15.21 14.06 1.68
C ARG A 391 -16.44 13.25 1.25
N ARG A 392 -17.55 13.92 0.91
CA ARG A 392 -18.77 13.24 0.44
C ARG A 392 -18.56 12.54 -0.88
N ARG A 393 -17.85 13.17 -1.84
CA ARG A 393 -17.54 12.56 -3.13
C ARG A 393 -16.76 11.27 -2.94
N ARG A 394 -15.69 11.28 -2.13
CA ARG A 394 -14.89 10.07 -1.82
C ARG A 394 -15.74 9.00 -1.09
N LEU A 395 -16.63 9.38 -0.20
CA LEU A 395 -17.50 8.44 0.51
C LEU A 395 -18.59 7.80 -0.37
N LEU A 396 -18.86 8.35 -1.56
CA LEU A 396 -19.74 7.69 -2.54
C LEU A 396 -19.15 6.36 -3.03
N GLU A 397 -17.83 6.20 -3.04
CA GLU A 397 -17.15 4.93 -3.36
C GLU A 397 -17.54 3.83 -2.35
N TYR A 398 -17.70 4.20 -1.07
CA TYR A 398 -18.23 3.33 -0.02
C TYR A 398 -19.77 3.17 -0.07
N GLY A 399 -20.44 3.86 -0.99
CA GLY A 399 -21.89 3.72 -1.23
C GLY A 399 -22.79 4.56 -0.34
N PHE A 400 -22.27 5.56 0.37
CA PHE A 400 -23.09 6.41 1.23
C PHE A 400 -22.67 7.87 1.19
N THR A 401 -23.58 8.74 1.62
CA THR A 401 -23.31 10.17 1.85
C THR A 401 -23.27 10.43 3.35
N CYS A 402 -22.16 10.99 3.85
CA CYS A 402 -22.01 11.24 5.29
C CYS A 402 -22.92 12.39 5.76
N CYS A 403 -23.68 12.11 6.84
CA CYS A 403 -24.56 13.03 7.53
C CYS A 403 -24.11 13.29 8.98
N CYS A 404 -22.82 13.08 9.33
CA CYS A 404 -22.33 13.33 10.68
C CYS A 404 -22.47 14.81 11.08
N SER A 405 -22.37 15.09 12.37
CA SER A 405 -22.52 16.46 12.91
C SER A 405 -21.61 17.49 12.26
N ARG A 406 -20.37 17.10 11.92
CA ARG A 406 -19.41 17.95 11.22
C ARG A 406 -19.89 18.30 9.81
N CYS A 407 -20.29 17.31 9.01
CA CYS A 407 -20.78 17.55 7.66
C CYS A 407 -22.03 18.43 7.63
N LEU A 408 -22.96 18.23 8.55
CA LEU A 408 -24.15 19.07 8.66
C LEU A 408 -23.83 20.52 9.07
N ALA A 409 -22.87 20.70 9.97
CA ALA A 409 -22.43 22.03 10.39
C ALA A 409 -21.71 22.80 9.27
N GLU A 410 -20.82 22.14 8.53
CA GLU A 410 -20.08 22.74 7.41
C GLU A 410 -21.02 23.12 6.26
N ASP A 411 -21.99 22.29 5.90
CA ASP A 411 -23.01 22.61 4.88
C ASP A 411 -23.85 23.83 5.27
N SER A 412 -24.31 23.89 6.51
CA SER A 412 -25.12 25.04 6.98
C SER A 412 -24.32 26.35 6.94
N THR A 413 -23.01 26.28 7.21
CA THR A 413 -22.10 27.42 7.15
C THR A 413 -21.86 27.87 5.71
N ALA A 414 -21.71 26.95 4.77
CA ALA A 414 -21.58 27.24 3.35
C ALA A 414 -22.83 27.90 2.78
N LEU A 415 -24.02 27.40 3.14
CA LEU A 415 -25.31 28.01 2.77
C LEU A 415 -25.46 29.43 3.31
N ARG A 416 -25.09 29.67 4.58
CA ARG A 416 -25.12 31.02 5.18
C ARG A 416 -24.13 32.00 4.51
N LYS A 417 -22.94 31.53 4.13
CA LYS A 417 -21.96 32.32 3.38
C LYS A 417 -22.47 32.67 1.97
N ALA A 418 -23.08 31.71 1.27
CA ALA A 418 -23.68 31.93 -0.04
C ALA A 418 -24.85 32.97 0.03
N GLN A 419 -25.72 32.84 1.03
CA GLN A 419 -26.81 33.79 1.26
C GLN A 419 -26.34 35.22 1.61
N LYS A 420 -25.20 35.37 2.30
CA LYS A 420 -24.58 36.67 2.57
C LYS A 420 -23.92 37.31 1.35
N ARG A 421 -23.50 36.53 0.36
CA ARG A 421 -22.94 37.07 -0.90
C ARG A 421 -24.00 37.49 -1.91
N LEU A 422 -25.25 37.04 -1.73
CA LEU A 422 -26.41 37.40 -2.56
C LEU A 422 -27.21 38.58 -2.00
N LYS A 423 -26.85 39.07 -0.83
CA LYS A 423 -27.33 40.35 -0.23
C LYS A 423 -26.26 41.43 -0.36
#